data_4a8f58d1d38ee51e5ab2c6a1489f412c
#
_entry.id   4a8f58d1d38ee51e5ab2c6a1489f412c
#
_cell.length_a   1.000
_cell.length_b   1.000
_cell.length_c   1.000
_cell.angle_alpha   90.00
_cell.angle_beta   90.00
_cell.angle_gamma   90.00
#
_symmetry.space_group_name_H-M   'P 1'
#
loop_
_entity.id
_entity.type
_entity.pdbx_description
1 polymer ?
#
loop_
_entity_poly.entity_id
_entity_poly.type
_entity_poly.pdbx_seq_one_letter_code
_entity_poly.pdbx_strand_id
1 'polypeptide(L)'
;DKRSIIVNNREFLLMNGYTTNYITYEYGVLTGYVMPLLLLPSFFTMAISQATLPVISNGYANNKIPYVKKKIKQSLLLSFSIGLFFTIILMIFPEIFMKLIYNTNEGVSYIRKLAPFFLLLYIQTPLVSVMQALDKAKDAMHSTLVGSIIKIALIIILSFFKIGLYPLVIATVVNIIYVTVFNYIKVKKIFRNK
;
A
#
# COMPACT_ATOMS: atom_id res chain seq x y z
N ASP A 1 -2.29 -15.13 -11.23
CA ASP A 1 -3.51 -15.66 -10.64
C ASP A 1 -3.35 -15.77 -9.12
N LYS A 2 -4.22 -15.09 -8.35
CA LYS A 2 -4.15 -15.09 -6.88
C LYS A 2 -4.27 -16.50 -6.29
N ARG A 3 -4.98 -17.40 -6.96
CA ARG A 3 -5.14 -18.80 -6.51
C ARG A 3 -3.84 -19.59 -6.57
N SER A 4 -3.04 -19.44 -7.60
CA SER A 4 -1.78 -20.20 -7.74
C SER A 4 -0.74 -19.82 -6.68
N ILE A 5 -0.68 -18.53 -6.31
CA ILE A 5 0.24 -18.05 -5.27
C ILE A 5 -0.18 -18.56 -3.88
N ILE A 6 -1.49 -18.58 -3.61
CA ILE A 6 -2.04 -19.12 -2.36
C ILE A 6 -1.80 -20.63 -2.27
N VAL A 7 -1.99 -21.37 -3.35
CA VAL A 7 -1.77 -22.82 -3.42
C VAL A 7 -0.32 -23.14 -3.15
N ASN A 8 0.63 -22.47 -3.82
CA ASN A 8 2.07 -22.71 -3.59
C ASN A 8 2.51 -22.41 -2.15
N ASN A 9 2.03 -21.30 -1.57
CA ASN A 9 2.36 -20.98 -0.18
C ASN A 9 1.71 -21.99 0.80
N ARG A 10 0.51 -22.47 0.49
CA ARG A 10 -0.19 -23.49 1.27
C ARG A 10 0.53 -24.84 1.26
N GLU A 11 0.88 -25.35 0.09
CA GLU A 11 1.60 -26.62 -0.04
C GLU A 11 2.95 -26.57 0.68
N PHE A 12 3.67 -25.46 0.55
CA PHE A 12 4.94 -25.27 1.22
C PHE A 12 4.80 -25.24 2.76
N LEU A 13 3.78 -24.57 3.29
CA LEU A 13 3.52 -24.52 4.73
C LEU A 13 3.09 -25.89 5.27
N LEU A 14 2.33 -26.66 4.50
CA LEU A 14 1.98 -28.06 4.84
C LEU A 14 3.22 -28.96 4.94
N MET A 15 4.15 -28.84 4.00
CA MET A 15 5.44 -29.57 4.04
C MET A 15 6.29 -29.19 5.27
N ASN A 16 6.07 -28.01 5.87
CA ASN A 16 6.75 -27.54 7.07
C ASN A 16 6.00 -27.83 8.39
N GLY A 17 4.96 -28.68 8.36
CA GLY A 17 4.24 -29.15 9.55
C GLY A 17 3.12 -28.22 10.05
N TYR A 18 2.74 -27.17 9.30
CA TYR A 18 1.55 -26.39 9.61
C TYR A 18 0.29 -27.12 9.10
N THR A 19 -0.76 -27.13 9.91
CA THR A 19 -2.04 -27.71 9.47
C THR A 19 -2.72 -26.83 8.43
N THR A 20 -3.44 -27.44 7.49
CA THR A 20 -4.23 -26.74 6.47
C THR A 20 -5.18 -25.71 7.08
N ASN A 21 -5.81 -26.09 8.19
CA ASN A 21 -6.77 -25.21 8.90
C ASN A 21 -6.09 -23.97 9.47
N TYR A 22 -4.90 -24.10 10.05
CA TYR A 22 -4.11 -22.98 10.57
C TYR A 22 -3.75 -21.99 9.46
N ILE A 23 -3.25 -22.49 8.34
CA ILE A 23 -2.83 -21.66 7.19
C ILE A 23 -4.02 -20.89 6.61
N THR A 24 -5.15 -21.59 6.42
CA THR A 24 -6.36 -20.98 5.88
C THR A 24 -6.92 -19.91 6.82
N TYR A 25 -6.90 -20.21 8.11
CA TYR A 25 -7.36 -19.30 9.15
C TYR A 25 -6.51 -18.02 9.21
N GLU A 26 -5.20 -18.13 9.38
CA GLU A 26 -4.28 -16.99 9.44
C GLU A 26 -4.35 -16.13 8.17
N TYR A 27 -4.45 -16.78 6.99
CA TYR A 27 -4.64 -16.06 5.73
C TYR A 27 -5.99 -15.34 5.70
N GLY A 28 -7.05 -15.96 6.20
CA GLY A 28 -8.38 -15.35 6.33
C GLY A 28 -8.36 -14.13 7.26
N VAL A 29 -7.70 -14.23 8.41
CA VAL A 29 -7.52 -13.09 9.34
C VAL A 29 -6.76 -11.94 8.67
N LEU A 30 -5.64 -12.23 7.99
CA LEU A 30 -4.82 -11.20 7.34
C LEU A 30 -5.59 -10.51 6.20
N THR A 31 -6.23 -11.29 5.33
CA THR A 31 -6.88 -10.74 4.12
C THR A 31 -8.31 -10.29 4.34
N GLY A 32 -9.03 -10.91 5.27
CA GLY A 32 -10.44 -10.61 5.56
C GLY A 32 -10.64 -9.51 6.59
N TYR A 33 -9.74 -9.37 7.56
CA TYR A 33 -9.88 -8.40 8.64
C TYR A 33 -8.81 -7.32 8.61
N VAL A 34 -7.53 -7.70 8.60
CA VAL A 34 -6.41 -6.76 8.76
C VAL A 34 -6.26 -5.85 7.53
N MET A 35 -6.22 -6.43 6.32
CA MET A 35 -6.03 -5.66 5.09
C MET A 35 -7.17 -4.66 4.82
N PRO A 36 -8.45 -5.03 4.90
CA PRO A 36 -9.54 -4.08 4.73
C PRO A 36 -9.47 -2.92 5.73
N LEU A 37 -9.17 -3.20 7.00
CA LEU A 37 -9.05 -2.18 8.03
C LEU A 37 -7.91 -1.19 7.73
N LEU A 38 -6.74 -1.70 7.35
CA LEU A 38 -5.59 -0.86 6.96
C LEU A 38 -5.82 -0.09 5.65
N LEU A 39 -6.75 -0.54 4.80
CA LEU A 39 -7.08 0.17 3.56
C LEU A 39 -8.15 1.27 3.75
N LEU A 40 -8.87 1.31 4.87
CA LEU A 40 -9.92 2.32 5.11
C LEU A 40 -9.43 3.77 4.88
N PRO A 41 -8.26 4.20 5.40
CA PRO A 41 -7.79 5.56 5.17
C PRO A 41 -7.50 5.89 3.70
N SER A 42 -7.28 4.87 2.87
CA SER A 42 -7.02 5.04 1.44
C SER A 42 -8.21 5.66 0.69
N PHE A 43 -9.43 5.50 1.16
CA PHE A 43 -10.61 6.15 0.57
C PHE A 43 -10.50 7.68 0.64
N PHE A 44 -10.04 8.22 1.75
CA PHE A 44 -9.82 9.66 1.91
C PHE A 44 -8.70 10.17 1.01
N THR A 45 -7.58 9.44 0.95
CA THR A 45 -6.46 9.85 0.10
C THR A 45 -6.79 9.70 -1.39
N MET A 46 -7.66 8.75 -1.74
CA MET A 46 -8.19 8.61 -3.10
C MET A 46 -9.11 9.79 -3.47
N ALA A 47 -9.99 10.22 -2.57
CA ALA A 47 -10.84 11.39 -2.79
C ALA A 47 -10.01 12.67 -3.02
N ILE A 48 -8.97 12.90 -2.18
CA ILE A 48 -8.02 14.02 -2.38
C ILE A 48 -7.34 13.92 -3.75
N SER A 49 -6.93 12.72 -4.14
CA SER A 49 -6.25 12.45 -5.40
C SER A 49 -7.14 12.78 -6.60
N GLN A 50 -8.38 12.33 -6.57
CA GLN A 50 -9.35 12.59 -7.65
C GLN A 50 -9.69 14.09 -7.76
N ALA A 51 -9.83 14.80 -6.63
CA ALA A 51 -10.08 16.24 -6.62
C ALA A 51 -8.89 17.06 -7.14
N THR A 52 -7.66 16.62 -6.88
CA THR A 52 -6.44 17.35 -7.28
C THR A 52 -5.96 17.03 -8.69
N LEU A 53 -6.33 15.89 -9.25
CA LEU A 53 -5.94 15.44 -10.60
C LEU A 53 -6.24 16.49 -11.69
N PRO A 54 -7.49 16.97 -11.88
CA PRO A 54 -7.81 17.95 -12.91
C PRO A 54 -7.13 19.30 -12.68
N VAL A 55 -6.96 19.69 -11.40
CA VAL A 55 -6.31 20.95 -11.03
C VAL A 55 -4.83 20.94 -11.42
N ILE A 56 -4.14 19.82 -11.17
CA ILE A 56 -2.73 19.63 -11.52
C ILE A 56 -2.56 19.55 -13.05
N SER A 57 -3.41 18.74 -13.72
CA SER A 57 -3.36 18.57 -15.17
C SER A 57 -3.57 19.88 -15.91
N ASN A 58 -4.60 20.65 -15.54
CA ASN A 58 -4.87 21.97 -16.14
C ASN A 58 -3.72 22.97 -15.85
N GLY A 59 -3.23 23.03 -14.63
CA GLY A 59 -2.09 23.89 -14.26
C GLY A 59 -0.82 23.53 -15.05
N TYR A 60 -0.57 22.25 -15.27
CA TYR A 60 0.58 21.76 -16.04
C TYR A 60 0.46 22.08 -17.53
N ALA A 61 -0.71 21.86 -18.14
CA ALA A 61 -1.00 22.20 -19.52
C ALA A 61 -0.83 23.70 -19.80
N ASN A 62 -1.18 24.56 -18.85
CA ASN A 62 -1.01 26.02 -18.93
C ASN A 62 0.36 26.52 -18.44
N ASN A 63 1.37 25.66 -18.30
CA ASN A 63 2.73 25.99 -17.83
C ASN A 63 2.81 26.73 -16.48
N LYS A 64 1.78 26.64 -15.63
CA LYS A 64 1.75 27.24 -14.29
C LYS A 64 2.52 26.39 -13.27
N ILE A 65 3.80 26.15 -13.51
CA ILE A 65 4.64 25.21 -12.76
C ILE A 65 4.69 25.51 -11.24
N PRO A 66 4.87 26.76 -10.77
CA PRO A 66 4.86 27.04 -9.32
C PRO A 66 3.53 26.66 -8.65
N TYR A 67 2.41 26.94 -9.33
CA TYR A 67 1.08 26.58 -8.86
C TYR A 67 0.91 25.05 -8.77
N VAL A 68 1.34 24.32 -9.80
CA VAL A 68 1.32 22.85 -9.83
C VAL A 68 2.12 22.27 -8.67
N LYS A 69 3.37 22.74 -8.45
CA LYS A 69 4.22 22.31 -7.32
C LYS A 69 3.51 22.52 -5.97
N LYS A 70 2.88 23.69 -5.80
CA LYS A 70 2.11 24.01 -4.58
C LYS A 70 0.94 23.03 -4.38
N LYS A 71 0.18 22.74 -5.44
CA LYS A 71 -0.97 21.81 -5.37
C LYS A 71 -0.55 20.36 -5.09
N ILE A 72 0.53 19.91 -5.71
CA ILE A 72 1.12 18.59 -5.41
C ILE A 72 1.51 18.51 -3.93
N LYS A 73 2.25 19.51 -3.42
CA LYS A 73 2.66 19.55 -2.01
C LYS A 73 1.44 19.54 -1.07
N GLN A 74 0.40 20.30 -1.38
CA GLN A 74 -0.85 20.31 -0.60
C GLN A 74 -1.53 18.94 -0.59
N SER A 75 -1.67 18.29 -1.75
CA SER A 75 -2.28 16.96 -1.86
C SER A 75 -1.50 15.90 -1.07
N LEU A 76 -0.17 15.90 -1.21
CA LEU A 76 0.69 14.98 -0.47
C LEU A 76 0.64 15.21 1.04
N LEU A 77 0.67 16.49 1.47
CA LEU A 77 0.61 16.84 2.89
C LEU A 77 -0.73 16.45 3.52
N LEU A 78 -1.85 16.73 2.85
CA LEU A 78 -3.18 16.33 3.32
C LEU A 78 -3.29 14.81 3.43
N SER A 79 -2.86 14.07 2.42
CA SER A 79 -2.87 12.62 2.44
C SER A 79 -1.96 12.03 3.51
N PHE A 80 -0.79 12.64 3.73
CA PHE A 80 0.11 12.27 4.82
C PHE A 80 -0.51 12.52 6.19
N SER A 81 -1.12 13.71 6.41
CA SER A 81 -1.74 14.06 7.69
C SER A 81 -2.89 13.11 8.04
N ILE A 82 -3.78 12.82 7.08
CA ILE A 82 -4.88 11.88 7.27
C ILE A 82 -4.32 10.47 7.50
N GLY A 83 -3.37 10.04 6.68
CA GLY A 83 -2.71 8.74 6.82
C GLY A 83 -2.02 8.59 8.16
N LEU A 84 -1.29 9.61 8.63
CA LEU A 84 -0.61 9.61 9.93
C LEU A 84 -1.60 9.51 11.09
N PHE A 85 -2.69 10.28 11.03
CA PHE A 85 -3.75 10.25 12.04
C PHE A 85 -4.32 8.82 12.19
N PHE A 86 -4.72 8.20 11.08
CA PHE A 86 -5.24 6.83 11.11
C PHE A 86 -4.18 5.80 11.50
N THR A 87 -2.94 5.97 11.04
CA THR A 87 -1.84 5.08 11.42
C THR A 87 -1.62 5.09 12.93
N ILE A 88 -1.57 6.27 13.54
CA ILE A 88 -1.40 6.41 15.00
C ILE A 88 -2.56 5.73 15.74
N ILE A 89 -3.80 6.00 15.33
CA ILE A 89 -4.97 5.39 15.96
C ILE A 89 -4.94 3.87 15.84
N LEU A 90 -4.65 3.33 14.65
CA LEU A 90 -4.59 1.89 14.41
C LEU A 90 -3.40 1.22 15.09
N MET A 91 -2.32 1.95 15.40
CA MET A 91 -1.22 1.41 16.19
C MET A 91 -1.52 1.36 17.69
N ILE A 92 -2.19 2.41 18.21
CA ILE A 92 -2.46 2.53 19.64
C ILE A 92 -3.66 1.68 20.04
N PHE A 93 -4.74 1.73 19.26
CA PHE A 93 -6.04 1.12 19.58
C PHE A 93 -6.54 0.11 18.54
N PRO A 94 -5.71 -0.80 18.02
CA PRO A 94 -6.18 -1.76 17.00
C PRO A 94 -7.27 -2.69 17.52
N GLU A 95 -7.24 -3.03 18.83
CA GLU A 95 -8.20 -3.89 19.49
C GLU A 95 -9.62 -3.31 19.43
N ILE A 96 -9.75 -1.99 19.61
CA ILE A 96 -11.05 -1.32 19.57
C ILE A 96 -11.69 -1.48 18.19
N PHE A 97 -10.94 -1.24 17.13
CA PHE A 97 -11.44 -1.36 15.75
C PHE A 97 -11.75 -2.81 15.38
N MET A 98 -10.87 -3.74 15.75
CA MET A 98 -11.09 -5.17 15.50
C MET A 98 -12.32 -5.68 16.21
N LYS A 99 -12.51 -5.30 17.47
CA LYS A 99 -13.67 -5.70 18.26
C LYS A 99 -14.97 -5.04 17.78
N LEU A 100 -14.92 -3.74 17.42
CA LEU A 100 -16.08 -2.99 16.97
C LEU A 100 -16.59 -3.46 15.60
N ILE A 101 -15.67 -3.75 14.66
CA ILE A 101 -16.03 -4.05 13.25
C ILE A 101 -16.22 -5.56 13.05
N TYR A 102 -15.36 -6.38 13.66
CA TYR A 102 -15.30 -7.81 13.39
C TYR A 102 -15.61 -8.68 14.62
N ASN A 103 -15.85 -8.06 15.78
CA ASN A 103 -16.11 -8.76 17.07
C ASN A 103 -15.01 -9.79 17.43
N THR A 104 -13.75 -9.49 17.09
CA THR A 104 -12.59 -10.34 17.35
C THR A 104 -11.39 -9.51 17.76
N ASN A 105 -10.40 -10.13 18.40
CA ASN A 105 -9.08 -9.53 18.66
C ASN A 105 -7.98 -10.13 17.78
N GLU A 106 -8.36 -10.98 16.85
CA GLU A 106 -7.40 -11.65 15.97
C GLU A 106 -6.83 -10.68 14.93
N GLY A 107 -5.56 -10.84 14.59
CA GLY A 107 -4.89 -9.97 13.63
C GLY A 107 -4.36 -8.64 14.17
N VAL A 108 -4.59 -8.29 15.45
CA VAL A 108 -4.06 -7.10 16.10
C VAL A 108 -2.54 -6.97 15.94
N SER A 109 -1.81 -8.08 16.09
CA SER A 109 -0.36 -8.13 15.89
C SER A 109 0.06 -7.75 14.47
N TYR A 110 -0.70 -8.18 13.45
CA TYR A 110 -0.45 -7.81 12.05
C TYR A 110 -0.74 -6.33 11.81
N ILE A 111 -1.82 -5.78 12.40
CA ILE A 111 -2.14 -4.35 12.27
C ILE A 111 -1.00 -3.50 12.81
N ARG A 112 -0.51 -3.76 14.03
CA ARG A 112 0.60 -3.01 14.64
C ARG A 112 1.88 -3.05 13.80
N LYS A 113 2.17 -4.19 13.17
CA LYS A 113 3.36 -4.36 12.33
C LYS A 113 3.22 -3.71 10.95
N LEU A 114 2.02 -3.72 10.36
CA LEU A 114 1.77 -3.23 9.01
C LEU A 114 1.39 -1.75 8.96
N ALA A 115 0.71 -1.21 9.97
CA ALA A 115 0.22 0.16 9.97
C ALA A 115 1.28 1.21 9.62
N PRO A 116 2.53 1.17 10.15
CA PRO A 116 3.55 2.15 9.80
C PRO A 116 3.89 2.17 8.31
N PHE A 117 3.90 0.99 7.69
CA PHE A 117 4.21 0.86 6.26
C PHE A 117 3.03 1.29 5.38
N PHE A 118 1.80 1.14 5.86
CA PHE A 118 0.61 1.61 5.17
C PHE A 118 0.54 3.15 5.08
N LEU A 119 1.23 3.87 5.96
CA LEU A 119 1.41 5.31 5.82
C LEU A 119 2.01 5.67 4.44
N LEU A 120 2.96 4.88 3.95
CA LEU A 120 3.53 5.06 2.61
C LEU A 120 2.50 4.77 1.51
N LEU A 121 1.63 3.78 1.71
CA LEU A 121 0.54 3.48 0.78
C LEU A 121 -0.43 4.67 0.64
N TYR A 122 -0.75 5.36 1.74
CA TYR A 122 -1.63 6.53 1.71
C TYR A 122 -1.02 7.71 0.93
N ILE A 123 0.30 7.82 0.88
CA ILE A 123 1.01 8.81 0.04
C ILE A 123 1.14 8.33 -1.41
N GLN A 124 1.21 7.01 -1.63
CA GLN A 124 1.34 6.42 -2.96
C GLN A 124 0.16 6.79 -3.87
N THR A 125 -1.07 6.80 -3.34
CA THR A 125 -2.28 7.14 -4.11
C THR A 125 -2.20 8.52 -4.76
N PRO A 126 -1.93 9.62 -4.03
CA PRO A 126 -1.77 10.93 -4.66
C PRO A 126 -0.53 11.03 -5.56
N LEU A 127 0.56 10.30 -5.29
CA LEU A 127 1.71 10.28 -6.21
C LEU A 127 1.36 9.69 -7.57
N VAL A 128 0.61 8.58 -7.59
CA VAL A 128 0.12 7.96 -8.84
C VAL A 128 -0.79 8.93 -9.59
N SER A 129 -1.72 9.60 -8.89
CA SER A 129 -2.61 10.60 -9.48
C SER A 129 -1.83 11.79 -10.07
N VAL A 130 -0.81 12.28 -9.36
CA VAL A 130 0.10 13.32 -9.86
C VAL A 130 0.80 12.88 -11.15
N MET A 131 1.31 11.65 -11.21
CA MET A 131 1.93 11.12 -12.43
C MET A 131 0.95 11.05 -13.59
N GLN A 132 -0.30 10.66 -13.34
CA GLN A 132 -1.36 10.67 -14.35
C GLN A 132 -1.64 12.10 -14.85
N ALA A 133 -1.75 13.06 -13.93
CA ALA A 133 -1.99 14.47 -14.26
C ALA A 133 -0.83 15.13 -15.04
N LEU A 134 0.38 14.59 -14.93
CA LEU A 134 1.59 15.06 -15.64
C LEU A 134 1.87 14.26 -16.94
N ASP A 135 0.91 13.49 -17.42
CA ASP A 135 1.05 12.62 -18.60
C ASP A 135 2.16 11.55 -18.47
N LYS A 136 2.35 11.05 -17.24
CA LYS A 136 3.31 9.99 -16.90
C LYS A 136 2.61 8.73 -16.37
N ALA A 137 1.38 8.48 -16.83
CA ALA A 137 0.59 7.30 -16.43
C ALA A 137 1.31 5.98 -16.73
N LYS A 138 2.05 5.90 -17.86
CA LYS A 138 2.85 4.73 -18.23
C LYS A 138 3.95 4.43 -17.22
N ASP A 139 4.64 5.45 -16.71
CA ASP A 139 5.66 5.29 -15.67
C ASP A 139 5.06 4.79 -14.35
N ALA A 140 3.87 5.29 -13.97
CA ALA A 140 3.14 4.83 -12.80
C ALA A 140 2.70 3.36 -12.93
N MET A 141 2.17 2.98 -14.10
CA MET A 141 1.80 1.60 -14.40
C MET A 141 3.03 0.68 -14.36
N HIS A 142 4.13 1.09 -14.97
CA HIS A 142 5.40 0.32 -14.95
C HIS A 142 5.89 0.10 -13.52
N SER A 143 5.87 1.12 -12.66
CA SER A 143 6.28 0.97 -11.26
C SER A 143 5.42 -0.05 -10.51
N THR A 144 4.11 -0.04 -10.74
CA THR A 144 3.17 -0.98 -10.12
C THR A 144 3.39 -2.42 -10.63
N LEU A 145 3.61 -2.59 -11.95
CA LEU A 145 3.91 -3.91 -12.52
C LEU A 145 5.22 -4.49 -11.99
N VAL A 146 6.30 -3.71 -12.00
CA VAL A 146 7.60 -4.14 -11.45
C VAL A 146 7.48 -4.44 -9.96
N GLY A 147 6.81 -3.58 -9.19
CA GLY A 147 6.55 -3.82 -7.78
C GLY A 147 5.78 -5.12 -7.54
N SER A 148 4.79 -5.44 -8.37
CA SER A 148 4.04 -6.70 -8.28
C SER A 148 4.90 -7.92 -8.60
N ILE A 149 5.79 -7.83 -9.59
CA ILE A 149 6.75 -8.89 -9.91
C ILE A 149 7.71 -9.11 -8.74
N ILE A 150 8.26 -8.04 -8.16
CA ILE A 150 9.12 -8.11 -6.97
C ILE A 150 8.37 -8.76 -5.81
N LYS A 151 7.11 -8.38 -5.58
CA LYS A 151 6.27 -8.97 -4.53
C LYS A 151 6.10 -10.47 -4.72
N ILE A 152 5.80 -10.93 -5.95
CA ILE A 152 5.62 -12.35 -6.25
C ILE A 152 6.94 -13.10 -6.05
N ALA A 153 8.05 -12.58 -6.58
CA ALA A 153 9.37 -13.18 -6.42
C ALA A 153 9.76 -13.31 -4.94
N LEU A 154 9.52 -12.27 -4.14
CA LEU A 154 9.79 -12.30 -2.69
C LEU A 154 8.92 -13.31 -1.96
N ILE A 155 7.64 -13.44 -2.30
CA ILE A 155 6.76 -14.47 -1.70
C ILE A 155 7.35 -15.85 -1.98
N ILE A 156 7.75 -16.14 -3.22
CA ILE A 156 8.32 -17.43 -3.58
C ILE A 156 9.63 -17.69 -2.82
N ILE A 157 10.58 -16.74 -2.85
CA ILE A 157 11.89 -16.89 -2.21
C ILE A 157 11.74 -17.03 -0.68
N LEU A 158 10.95 -16.16 -0.05
CA LEU A 158 10.79 -16.18 1.40
C LEU A 158 9.94 -17.35 1.90
N SER A 159 9.14 -17.97 1.03
CA SER A 159 8.40 -19.19 1.37
C SER A 159 9.30 -20.38 1.66
N PHE A 160 10.57 -20.38 1.19
CA PHE A 160 11.55 -21.40 1.57
C PHE A 160 12.03 -21.31 3.02
N PHE A 161 11.78 -20.16 3.69
CA PHE A 161 12.07 -20.02 5.11
C PHE A 161 10.81 -20.37 5.91
N LYS A 162 10.97 -21.15 7.01
CA LYS A 162 9.85 -21.62 7.85
C LYS A 162 9.24 -20.51 8.73
N ILE A 163 8.74 -19.41 8.14
CA ILE A 163 8.28 -18.21 8.84
C ILE A 163 6.77 -17.95 8.70
N GLY A 164 5.96 -19.01 8.47
CA GLY A 164 4.50 -18.89 8.39
C GLY A 164 4.03 -17.95 7.27
N LEU A 165 3.15 -16.99 7.58
CA LEU A 165 2.63 -16.01 6.62
C LEU A 165 3.47 -14.72 6.49
N TYR A 166 4.57 -14.60 7.23
CA TYR A 166 5.43 -13.43 7.14
C TYR A 166 6.00 -13.14 5.73
N PRO A 167 6.25 -14.11 4.84
CA PRO A 167 6.60 -13.85 3.45
C PRO A 167 5.62 -12.92 2.75
N LEU A 168 4.32 -13.11 2.94
CA LEU A 168 3.29 -12.27 2.35
C LEU A 168 3.31 -10.85 2.94
N VAL A 169 3.50 -10.73 4.25
CA VAL A 169 3.62 -9.45 4.96
C VAL A 169 4.84 -8.68 4.46
N ILE A 170 6.01 -9.30 4.46
CA ILE A 170 7.28 -8.69 4.04
C ILE A 170 7.22 -8.27 2.56
N ALA A 171 6.75 -9.15 1.68
CA ALA A 171 6.63 -8.86 0.26
C ALA A 171 5.66 -7.69 -0.01
N THR A 172 4.59 -7.58 0.78
CA THR A 172 3.66 -6.45 0.67
C THR A 172 4.31 -5.15 1.10
N VAL A 173 5.05 -5.15 2.21
CA VAL A 173 5.80 -3.97 2.69
C VAL A 173 6.84 -3.52 1.66
N VAL A 174 7.64 -4.44 1.14
CA VAL A 174 8.67 -4.13 0.11
C VAL A 174 8.02 -3.55 -1.15
N ASN A 175 6.90 -4.11 -1.59
CA ASN A 175 6.15 -3.57 -2.73
C ASN A 175 5.68 -2.13 -2.48
N ILE A 176 5.10 -1.84 -1.32
CA ILE A 176 4.65 -0.48 -0.95
C ILE A 176 5.84 0.49 -0.97
N ILE A 177 6.95 0.13 -0.34
CA ILE A 177 8.16 0.96 -0.29
C ILE A 177 8.67 1.22 -1.71
N TYR A 178 8.85 0.17 -2.52
CA TYR A 178 9.36 0.28 -3.88
C TYR A 178 8.51 1.22 -4.75
N VAL A 179 7.21 0.97 -4.82
CA VAL A 179 6.31 1.76 -5.68
C VAL A 179 6.23 3.21 -5.22
N THR A 180 6.16 3.46 -3.90
CA THR A 180 6.11 4.81 -3.36
C THR A 180 7.39 5.59 -3.64
N VAL A 181 8.55 4.99 -3.37
CA VAL A 181 9.87 5.64 -3.60
C VAL A 181 10.09 5.90 -5.08
N PHE A 182 9.80 4.92 -5.94
CA PHE A 182 9.93 5.09 -7.39
C PHE A 182 9.08 6.24 -7.91
N ASN A 183 7.80 6.27 -7.56
CA ASN A 183 6.89 7.33 -8.00
C ASN A 183 7.31 8.70 -7.46
N TYR A 184 7.75 8.78 -6.20
CA TYR A 184 8.28 10.01 -5.62
C TYR A 184 9.50 10.55 -6.36
N ILE A 185 10.47 9.68 -6.66
CA ILE A 185 11.68 10.06 -7.41
C ILE A 185 11.30 10.54 -8.81
N LYS A 186 10.39 9.86 -9.50
CA LYS A 186 9.92 10.26 -10.84
C LYS A 186 9.25 11.64 -10.82
N VAL A 187 8.33 11.88 -9.88
CA VAL A 187 7.67 13.19 -9.72
C VAL A 187 8.73 14.28 -9.45
N LYS A 188 9.66 14.03 -8.52
CA LYS A 188 10.74 14.99 -8.22
C LYS A 188 11.62 15.29 -9.45
N LYS A 189 11.95 14.29 -10.26
CA LYS A 189 12.78 14.43 -11.48
C LYS A 189 12.08 15.31 -12.54
N ILE A 190 10.76 15.18 -12.72
CA ILE A 190 9.99 16.00 -13.67
C ILE A 190 10.16 17.49 -13.36
N PHE A 191 10.18 17.86 -12.09
CA PHE A 191 10.27 19.27 -11.69
C PHE A 191 11.70 19.78 -11.48
N ARG A 192 12.70 18.91 -11.48
CA ARG A 192 14.12 19.32 -11.45
C ARG A 192 14.60 19.84 -12.80
N ASN A 193 14.00 19.35 -13.87
CA ASN A 193 14.37 19.67 -15.25
C ASN A 193 13.49 20.79 -15.86
N LYS A 194 12.64 21.43 -15.05
CA LYS A 194 11.80 22.59 -15.37
C LYS A 194 11.96 23.68 -14.29
#